data_3e1c1cba8791c906f939812aab87714d
#
_entry.id   3e1c1cba8791c906f939812aab87714d
#
_cell.length_a   1.000
_cell.length_b   1.000
_cell.length_c   1.000
_cell.angle_alpha   90.00
_cell.angle_beta   90.00
_cell.angle_gamma   90.00
#
_symmetry.space_group_name_H-M   'P 1'
#
loop_
_entity.id
_entity.type
_entity.pdbx_description
1 polymer ?
#
loop_
_entity_poly.entity_id
_entity_poly.type
_entity_poly.pdbx_seq_one_letter_code
_entity_poly.pdbx_strand_id
1 'polypeptide(L)' 'MKDLLTFLVEEMTGSKEFEIQESAEEGRHDFMILAPQEMVGMLIGKEGKTIKAIRNLLKVKATLEKEAVSVSVGEKA' A
#
# COMPACT_ATOMS: atom_id res chain seq x y z
N MET A 1 -10.01 1.40 -4.74
CA MET A 1 -8.60 1.70 -4.42
C MET A 1 -7.85 0.54 -3.78
N LYS A 2 -8.50 -0.21 -2.93
CA LYS A 2 -7.89 -1.39 -2.31
C LYS A 2 -7.45 -2.43 -3.34
N ASP A 3 -8.25 -2.64 -4.39
CA ASP A 3 -7.93 -3.61 -5.44
C ASP A 3 -6.65 -3.22 -6.18
N LEU A 4 -6.47 -1.94 -6.46
CA LEU A 4 -5.25 -1.45 -7.09
C LEU A 4 -4.05 -1.68 -6.18
N LEU A 5 -4.19 -1.37 -4.90
CA LEU A 5 -3.11 -1.58 -3.93
C LEU A 5 -2.75 -3.06 -3.83
N THR A 6 -3.74 -3.93 -3.76
CA THR A 6 -3.52 -5.38 -3.71
C THR A 6 -2.75 -5.86 -4.94
N PHE A 7 -3.16 -5.41 -6.12
CA PHE A 7 -2.50 -5.75 -7.36
C PHE A 7 -1.02 -5.31 -7.34
N LEU A 8 -0.77 -4.06 -6.94
CA LEU A 8 0.59 -3.54 -6.89
C LEU A 8 1.48 -4.31 -5.93
N VAL A 9 0.97 -4.67 -4.76
CA VAL A 9 1.74 -5.43 -3.78
C VAL A 9 2.06 -6.83 -4.32
N GLU A 10 1.10 -7.49 -4.91
CA GLU A 10 1.31 -8.81 -5.51
C GLU A 10 2.35 -8.77 -6.63
N GLU A 11 2.29 -7.76 -7.49
CA GLU A 11 3.22 -7.62 -8.59
C GLU A 11 4.64 -7.33 -8.11
N MET A 12 4.78 -6.54 -7.05
CA MET A 12 6.10 -6.16 -6.55
C MET A 12 6.77 -7.24 -5.70
N THR A 13 5.98 -8.05 -5.01
CA THR A 13 6.53 -9.07 -4.12
C THR A 13 6.46 -10.49 -4.70
N GLY A 14 5.57 -10.71 -5.66
CA GLY A 14 5.33 -12.04 -6.19
C GLY A 14 4.64 -12.97 -5.20
N SER A 15 4.04 -12.43 -4.15
CA SER A 15 3.42 -13.22 -3.09
C SER A 15 2.06 -12.63 -2.73
N LYS A 16 1.21 -13.49 -2.17
CA LYS A 16 -0.10 -13.11 -1.65
C LYS A 16 -0.14 -13.18 -0.13
N GLU A 17 1.00 -13.40 0.51
CA GLU A 17 1.08 -13.53 1.96
C GLU A 17 1.10 -12.19 2.68
N PHE A 18 0.08 -11.40 2.45
CA PHE A 18 -0.06 -10.10 3.10
C PHE A 18 -1.52 -9.81 3.35
N GLU A 19 -1.78 -8.87 4.23
CA GLU A 19 -3.10 -8.36 4.51
C GLU A 19 -3.11 -6.86 4.32
N ILE A 20 -4.21 -6.33 3.83
CA ILE A 20 -4.40 -4.89 3.71
C ILE A 20 -5.56 -4.50 4.62
N GLN A 21 -5.27 -3.66 5.60
CA GLN A 21 -6.28 -3.09 6.46
C GLN A 21 -6.64 -1.72 5.92
N GLU A 22 -7.92 -1.47 5.78
CA GLU A 22 -8.42 -0.19 5.29
C GLU A 22 -9.25 0.49 6.36
N SER A 23 -8.97 1.76 6.58
CA SER A 23 -9.82 2.63 7.36
C SER A 23 -10.29 3.73 6.42
N ALA A 24 -11.58 3.76 6.15
CA ALA A 24 -12.16 4.73 5.24
C ALA A 24 -13.04 5.70 6.01
N GLU A 25 -12.78 6.98 5.83
CA GLU A 25 -13.61 8.05 6.35
C GLU A 25 -14.02 8.91 5.16
N GLU A 26 -14.93 9.83 5.39
CA GLU A 26 -15.40 10.68 4.31
C GLU A 26 -14.24 11.44 3.66
N GLY A 27 -14.02 11.18 2.38
CA GLY A 27 -12.97 11.82 1.61
C GLY A 27 -11.56 11.32 1.89
N ARG A 28 -11.39 10.25 2.66
CA ARG A 28 -10.06 9.76 3.03
C ARG A 28 -10.01 8.24 3.14
N HIS A 29 -8.93 7.66 2.62
CA HIS A 29 -8.61 6.24 2.76
C HIS A 29 -7.25 6.07 3.40
N ASP A 30 -7.17 5.28 4.46
CA ASP A 30 -5.90 4.93 5.10
C ASP A 30 -5.69 3.43 4.95
N PHE A 31 -4.58 3.04 4.36
CA PHE A 31 -4.23 1.63 4.15
C PHE A 31 -3.01 1.25 4.96
N MET A 32 -3.07 0.08 5.58
CA MET A 32 -1.93 -0.53 6.25
C MET A 32 -1.67 -1.88 5.59
N ILE A 33 -0.49 -2.07 5.05
CA ILE A 33 -0.07 -3.35 4.49
C ILE A 33 0.66 -4.13 5.57
N LEU A 34 0.08 -5.26 5.99
CA LEU A 34 0.69 -6.13 6.99
C LEU A 34 1.29 -7.35 6.29
N ALA A 35 2.56 -7.57 6.48
CA ALA A 35 3.28 -8.62 5.78
C ALA A 35 4.39 -9.22 6.65
N PRO A 36 4.87 -10.44 6.32
CA PRO A 36 6.03 -11.00 7.01
C PRO A 36 7.24 -10.08 6.87
N GLN A 37 8.16 -10.14 7.82
CA GLN A 37 9.33 -9.27 7.86
C GLN A 37 10.10 -9.22 6.54
N GLU A 38 10.27 -10.36 5.90
CA GLU A 38 10.99 -10.45 4.63
C GLU A 38 10.30 -9.63 3.53
N MET A 39 8.98 -9.67 3.52
CA MET A 39 8.19 -8.96 2.53
C MET A 39 8.13 -7.48 2.81
N VAL A 40 8.18 -7.09 4.09
CA VAL A 40 8.22 -5.67 4.47
C VAL A 40 9.42 -4.97 3.84
N GLY A 41 10.59 -5.61 3.89
CA GLY A 41 11.79 -5.08 3.25
C GLY A 41 11.62 -4.88 1.75
N MET A 42 10.97 -5.83 1.08
CA MET A 42 10.69 -5.72 -0.36
C MET A 42 9.73 -4.59 -0.68
N LEU A 43 8.72 -4.42 0.17
CA LEU A 43 7.72 -3.36 -0.03
C LEU A 43 8.29 -1.98 0.19
N ILE A 44 9.17 -1.83 1.17
CA ILE A 44 9.82 -0.55 1.42
C ILE A 44 10.81 -0.26 0.29
N GLY A 45 11.61 -1.27 -0.07
CA GLY A 45 12.62 -1.13 -1.10
C GLY A 45 13.81 -0.31 -0.64
N LYS A 46 14.78 -0.14 -1.53
CA LYS A 46 15.99 0.61 -1.22
C LYS A 46 15.65 2.08 -1.01
N GLU A 47 15.97 2.60 0.17
CA GLU A 47 15.71 3.98 0.53
C GLU A 47 14.23 4.39 0.45
N GLY A 48 13.34 3.41 0.60
CA GLY A 48 11.91 3.66 0.56
C GLY A 48 11.33 3.92 -0.81
N LYS A 49 12.05 3.59 -1.87
CA LYS A 49 11.61 3.88 -3.24
C LYS A 49 10.38 3.11 -3.67
N THR A 50 10.27 1.84 -3.27
CA THR A 50 9.14 1.02 -3.66
C THR A 50 7.84 1.52 -3.03
N ILE A 51 7.85 1.79 -1.72
CA ILE A 51 6.65 2.27 -1.05
C ILE A 51 6.27 3.67 -1.54
N LYS A 52 7.23 4.51 -1.90
CA LYS A 52 6.95 5.82 -2.48
C LYS A 52 6.25 5.68 -3.83
N ALA A 53 6.69 4.75 -4.66
CA ALA A 53 6.06 4.50 -5.96
C ALA A 53 4.62 4.05 -5.78
N ILE A 54 4.38 3.15 -4.84
CA ILE A 54 3.01 2.68 -4.54
C ILE A 54 2.14 3.84 -4.09
N ARG A 55 2.65 4.65 -3.15
CA ARG A 55 1.92 5.82 -2.67
C ARG A 55 1.57 6.79 -3.78
N ASN A 56 2.53 7.06 -4.66
CA ASN A 56 2.33 8.01 -5.75
C ASN A 56 1.24 7.54 -6.71
N LEU A 57 1.21 6.26 -7.04
CA LEU A 57 0.17 5.71 -7.91
C LEU A 57 -1.21 5.82 -7.28
N LEU A 58 -1.33 5.50 -6.00
CA LEU A 58 -2.59 5.62 -5.29
C LEU A 58 -3.01 7.07 -5.12
N LYS A 59 -2.03 7.97 -4.92
CA LYS A 59 -2.28 9.39 -4.78
C LYS A 59 -2.86 9.99 -6.05
N VAL A 60 -2.37 9.57 -7.21
CA VAL A 60 -2.92 10.01 -8.49
C VAL A 60 -4.39 9.62 -8.59
N LYS A 61 -4.70 8.35 -8.29
CA LYS A 61 -6.08 7.87 -8.33
C LYS A 61 -6.96 8.62 -7.33
N ALA A 62 -6.48 8.81 -6.11
CA ALA A 62 -7.22 9.53 -5.07
C ALA A 62 -7.51 10.97 -5.50
N THR A 63 -6.53 11.65 -6.08
CA THR A 63 -6.70 13.01 -6.58
C THR A 63 -7.80 13.07 -7.64
N LEU A 64 -7.83 12.10 -8.54
CA LEU A 64 -8.86 12.03 -9.57
C LEU A 64 -10.25 11.83 -8.96
N GLU A 65 -10.33 11.16 -7.83
CA GLU A 65 -11.59 10.93 -7.11
C GLU A 65 -11.87 11.99 -6.05
N LYS A 66 -11.02 13.00 -5.95
CA LYS A 66 -11.09 14.07 -4.95
C LYS A 66 -11.06 13.54 -3.52
N GLU A 67 -10.19 12.57 -3.28
CA GLU A 67 -10.01 11.94 -1.97
C GLU A 67 -8.55 12.01 -1.54
N ALA A 68 -8.30 11.84 -0.24
CA ALA A 68 -6.96 11.70 0.29
C ALA A 68 -6.66 10.22 0.53
N VAL A 69 -5.39 9.84 0.46
CA VAL A 69 -4.97 8.47 0.70
C VAL A 69 -3.66 8.46 1.47
N SER A 70 -3.52 7.51 2.39
CA SER A 70 -2.25 7.22 3.02
C SER A 70 -1.99 5.72 2.97
N VAL A 71 -0.72 5.34 2.85
CA VAL A 71 -0.31 3.94 2.81
C VAL A 71 0.87 3.79 3.75
N SER A 72 0.78 2.79 4.62
CA SER A 72 1.89 2.44 5.51
C SER A 72 2.11 0.93 5.47
N VAL A 73 3.27 0.50 5.93
CA VAL A 73 3.65 -0.91 5.94
C VAL A 73 4.00 -1.30 7.37
N GLY A 74 3.47 -2.43 7.79
CA GLY A 74 3.74 -2.98 9.11
C GLY A 74 4.09 -4.45 9.03
N GLU A 75 4.75 -4.95 10.07
CA GLU A 75 5.09 -6.36 10.17
C GLU A 75 3.92 -7.14 10.73
N LYS A 76 3.60 -8.24 10.08
CA LYS A 76 2.53 -9.13 10.53
C LYS A 76 3.05 -10.01 11.66
N ALA A 77 2.38 -9.97 12.79
CA ALA A 77 2.74 -10.79 13.94
C ALA A 77 2.48 -12.27 13.70
#